data_a44a1eca204123c4bdfdb9ac229d6632
#
_entry.id   a44a1eca204123c4bdfdb9ac229d6632
#
_cell.length_a   1.000
_cell.length_b   1.000
_cell.length_c   1.000
_cell.angle_alpha   90.00
_cell.angle_beta   90.00
_cell.angle_gamma   90.00
#
_symmetry.space_group_name_H-M   'P 1'
#
loop_
_entity.id
_entity.type
_entity.pdbx_description
1 polymer ?
#
loop_
_entity_poly.entity_id
_entity_poly.type
_entity_poly.pdbx_seq_one_letter_code
_entity_poly.pdbx_strand_id
1 'polypeptide(L)'
;CRYRADSSRLTGSVRQWPQSHRLRDLVQIEDESPIAKLYMGWNEGGLTFALSVTGKSRYKIDPKNYWQGDCLELWIDTRDVKDSHSANRYCHHFFFLPGGSGRDGKKPIGRQTSIDKAREQAPPCPEESIGVALRRLKRGYQMEIRLPAGGMNGFHPREFSRLGFNYVLRDIDRGVQSWAVGRDPPLVHDP
;
A
#
# COMPACT_ATOMS: atom_id res chain seq x y z
N CYS A 1 -7.66 1.03 -11.82
CA CYS A 1 -7.47 2.28 -11.09
C CYS A 1 -8.20 3.42 -11.80
N ARG A 2 -8.84 4.34 -11.05
CA ARG A 2 -9.61 5.47 -11.61
C ARG A 2 -8.87 6.78 -11.36
N TYR A 3 -9.08 7.75 -12.26
CA TYR A 3 -8.58 9.10 -12.06
C TYR A 3 -9.22 9.73 -10.81
N ARG A 4 -8.39 10.39 -9.99
CA ARG A 4 -8.81 11.12 -8.80
C ARG A 4 -8.12 12.47 -8.79
N ALA A 5 -8.89 13.53 -8.92
CA ALA A 5 -8.37 14.89 -8.77
C ALA A 5 -7.63 15.01 -7.42
N ASP A 6 -6.53 15.76 -7.42
CA ASP A 6 -5.70 15.89 -6.21
C ASP A 6 -6.51 16.55 -5.08
N SER A 7 -6.56 15.92 -3.94
CA SER A 7 -6.95 16.57 -2.69
C SER A 7 -5.66 17.05 -2.02
N SER A 8 -5.49 18.34 -1.90
CA SER A 8 -4.29 18.96 -1.36
C SER A 8 -3.92 18.49 0.06
N ARG A 9 -4.87 17.92 0.81
CA ARG A 9 -4.68 17.49 2.19
C ARG A 9 -5.16 16.05 2.42
N LEU A 10 -4.28 15.22 2.93
CA LEU A 10 -4.64 13.89 3.44
C LEU A 10 -5.31 14.05 4.82
N THR A 11 -6.44 13.40 5.01
CA THR A 11 -7.23 13.46 6.26
C THR A 11 -7.15 12.17 7.08
N GLY A 12 -6.63 11.12 6.47
CA GLY A 12 -6.65 9.77 7.00
C GLY A 12 -8.04 9.13 6.96
N SER A 13 -9.00 9.69 6.22
CA SER A 13 -10.39 9.22 6.20
C SER A 13 -10.79 8.68 4.84
N VAL A 14 -11.47 7.53 4.84
CA VAL A 14 -12.04 6.96 3.60
C VAL A 14 -13.38 7.59 3.19
N ARG A 15 -13.95 8.51 3.98
CA ARG A 15 -15.26 9.10 3.71
C ARG A 15 -15.35 9.85 2.38
N GLN A 16 -14.24 10.42 1.93
CA GLN A 16 -14.16 11.20 0.69
C GLN A 16 -13.83 10.33 -0.54
N TRP A 17 -13.78 9.01 -0.36
CA TRP A 17 -13.45 8.08 -1.42
C TRP A 17 -14.72 7.49 -2.04
N PRO A 18 -14.99 7.76 -3.34
CA PRO A 18 -16.10 7.14 -4.01
C PRO A 18 -15.99 5.62 -4.02
N GLN A 19 -17.12 4.93 -3.91
CA GLN A 19 -17.14 3.47 -3.96
C GLN A 19 -16.53 2.92 -5.27
N SER A 20 -16.58 3.68 -6.34
CA SER A 20 -15.98 3.31 -7.63
C SER A 20 -14.45 3.21 -7.61
N HIS A 21 -13.78 3.77 -6.60
CA HIS A 21 -12.32 3.66 -6.40
C HIS A 21 -11.94 2.48 -5.50
N ARG A 22 -12.94 1.82 -4.88
CA ARG A 22 -12.68 0.63 -4.06
C ARG A 22 -12.16 -0.49 -4.95
N LEU A 23 -11.06 -1.09 -4.54
CA LEU A 23 -10.60 -2.34 -5.13
C LEU A 23 -11.58 -3.44 -4.77
N ARG A 24 -11.85 -4.34 -5.72
CA ARG A 24 -12.71 -5.48 -5.46
C ARG A 24 -12.02 -6.39 -4.45
N ASP A 25 -12.80 -6.96 -3.54
CA ASP A 25 -12.29 -8.02 -2.67
C ASP A 25 -12.04 -9.24 -3.58
N LEU A 26 -10.77 -9.54 -3.84
CA LEU A 26 -10.40 -10.72 -4.60
C LEU A 26 -10.48 -11.92 -3.66
N VAL A 27 -11.43 -12.78 -3.97
CA VAL A 27 -11.60 -14.15 -3.49
C VAL A 27 -11.90 -14.29 -2.00
N GLN A 28 -13.15 -14.44 -1.72
CA GLN A 28 -13.62 -15.26 -0.61
C GLN A 28 -13.39 -16.73 -1.02
N ILE A 29 -12.20 -17.27 -0.78
CA ILE A 29 -11.97 -18.71 -0.95
C ILE A 29 -12.62 -19.48 0.20
N GLU A 30 -12.82 -18.85 1.34
CA GLU A 30 -13.47 -19.41 2.54
C GLU A 30 -14.28 -18.27 3.17
N ASP A 31 -15.54 -18.18 3.04
CA ASP A 31 -16.57 -17.30 3.67
C ASP A 31 -16.11 -16.20 4.69
N GLU A 32 -14.85 -15.84 4.70
CA GLU A 32 -14.30 -14.83 5.57
C GLU A 32 -14.53 -13.43 5.01
N SER A 33 -15.12 -12.59 5.84
CA SER A 33 -15.27 -11.17 5.50
C SER A 33 -13.91 -10.50 5.39
N PRO A 34 -13.69 -9.62 4.40
CA PRO A 34 -12.40 -8.97 4.18
C PRO A 34 -11.94 -8.20 5.43
N ILE A 35 -10.64 -8.29 5.75
CA ILE A 35 -10.01 -7.60 6.88
C ILE A 35 -10.15 -6.09 6.72
N ALA A 36 -10.01 -5.62 5.47
CA ALA A 36 -10.01 -4.20 5.15
C ALA A 36 -10.63 -3.89 3.80
N LYS A 37 -11.03 -2.63 3.64
CA LYS A 37 -11.39 -2.03 2.35
C LYS A 37 -10.25 -1.15 1.89
N LEU A 38 -9.74 -1.42 0.68
CA LEU A 38 -8.70 -0.64 0.03
C LEU A 38 -9.28 0.12 -1.17
N TYR A 39 -8.90 1.38 -1.28
CA TYR A 39 -9.25 2.27 -2.39
C TYR A 39 -7.98 2.73 -3.08
N MET A 40 -8.04 2.91 -4.40
CA MET A 40 -6.91 3.36 -5.21
C MET A 40 -7.36 4.39 -6.22
N GLY A 41 -6.59 5.47 -6.34
CA GLY A 41 -6.76 6.51 -7.34
C GLY A 41 -5.42 6.94 -7.91
N TRP A 42 -5.44 7.58 -9.08
CA TRP A 42 -4.27 8.12 -9.73
C TRP A 42 -4.54 9.49 -10.31
N ASN A 43 -3.50 10.29 -10.43
CA ASN A 43 -3.43 11.49 -11.26
C ASN A 43 -1.99 11.69 -11.74
N GLU A 44 -1.71 12.78 -12.41
CA GLU A 44 -0.37 13.10 -12.90
C GLU A 44 0.64 13.31 -11.75
N GLY A 45 0.18 13.67 -10.57
CA GLY A 45 0.98 13.83 -9.35
C GLY A 45 1.36 12.51 -8.67
N GLY A 46 0.76 11.37 -9.07
CA GLY A 46 1.09 10.07 -8.51
C GLY A 46 -0.10 9.16 -8.21
N LEU A 47 0.12 8.25 -7.28
CA LEU A 47 -0.89 7.31 -6.79
C LEU A 47 -1.38 7.71 -5.39
N THR A 48 -2.65 7.53 -5.16
CA THR A 48 -3.26 7.72 -3.85
C THR A 48 -4.03 6.48 -3.44
N PHE A 49 -3.97 6.16 -2.15
CA PHE A 49 -4.68 5.02 -1.58
C PHE A 49 -5.42 5.43 -0.33
N ALA A 50 -6.48 4.72 -0.01
CA ALA A 50 -7.10 4.80 1.30
C ALA A 50 -7.46 3.40 1.79
N LEU A 51 -7.17 3.15 3.06
CA LEU A 51 -7.37 1.88 3.74
C LEU A 51 -8.34 2.09 4.91
N SER A 52 -9.27 1.16 5.09
CA SER A 52 -10.12 1.10 6.28
C SER A 52 -10.09 -0.28 6.87
N VAL A 53 -9.43 -0.43 8.02
CA VAL A 53 -9.39 -1.65 8.83
C VAL A 53 -10.37 -1.52 9.97
N THR A 54 -11.21 -2.53 10.17
CA THR A 54 -12.25 -2.57 11.22
C THR A 54 -12.18 -3.86 12.03
N GLY A 55 -12.79 -3.90 13.20
CA GLY A 55 -12.81 -5.09 14.05
C GLY A 55 -11.52 -5.34 14.84
N LYS A 56 -10.58 -4.40 14.82
CA LYS A 56 -9.27 -4.52 15.45
C LYS A 56 -9.31 -4.16 16.93
N SER A 57 -8.63 -4.96 17.74
CA SER A 57 -8.51 -4.76 19.19
C SER A 57 -7.08 -4.50 19.64
N ARG A 58 -6.10 -5.09 18.99
CA ARG A 58 -4.68 -4.98 19.33
C ARG A 58 -3.89 -4.39 18.18
N TYR A 59 -2.75 -3.81 18.48
CA TYR A 59 -1.80 -3.30 17.50
C TYR A 59 -0.41 -3.83 17.82
N LYS A 60 0.28 -4.32 16.80
CA LYS A 60 1.70 -4.65 16.85
C LYS A 60 2.41 -3.84 15.78
N ILE A 61 3.19 -2.86 16.21
CA ILE A 61 3.95 -1.97 15.33
C ILE A 61 5.43 -2.25 15.54
N ASP A 62 6.10 -2.75 14.51
CA ASP A 62 7.54 -2.99 14.53
C ASP A 62 8.17 -2.36 13.28
N PRO A 63 8.74 -1.15 13.38
CA PRO A 63 9.35 -0.48 12.25
C PRO A 63 10.61 -1.18 11.69
N LYS A 64 11.24 -2.06 12.47
CA LYS A 64 12.44 -2.81 12.03
C LYS A 64 12.06 -4.10 11.30
N ASN A 65 11.03 -4.78 11.82
CA ASN A 65 10.52 -6.03 11.25
C ASN A 65 9.04 -5.83 10.88
N TYR A 66 8.77 -4.88 9.98
CA TYR A 66 7.41 -4.43 9.64
C TYR A 66 6.48 -5.59 9.25
N TRP A 67 7.00 -6.65 8.65
CA TRP A 67 6.26 -7.85 8.24
C TRP A 67 5.77 -8.74 9.40
N GLN A 68 6.24 -8.50 10.63
CA GLN A 68 5.83 -9.24 11.83
C GLN A 68 4.68 -8.59 12.60
N GLY A 69 4.12 -7.49 12.09
CA GLY A 69 3.08 -6.72 12.74
C GLY A 69 1.98 -6.24 11.79
N ASP A 70 1.30 -5.20 12.22
CA ASP A 70 0.28 -4.53 11.43
C ASP A 70 0.94 -3.70 10.33
N CYS A 71 0.78 -4.12 9.08
CA CYS A 71 1.45 -3.49 7.95
C CYS A 71 0.60 -3.60 6.68
N LEU A 72 0.56 -2.53 5.90
CA LEU A 72 0.16 -2.57 4.50
C LEU A 72 1.41 -2.53 3.64
N GLU A 73 1.58 -3.50 2.77
CA GLU A 73 2.62 -3.53 1.75
C GLU A 73 2.01 -3.31 0.38
N LEU A 74 2.68 -2.52 -0.46
CA LEU A 74 2.28 -2.25 -1.85
C LEU A 74 3.44 -2.55 -2.78
N TRP A 75 3.19 -3.40 -3.79
CA TRP A 75 4.11 -3.61 -4.91
C TRP A 75 3.54 -2.94 -6.15
N ILE A 76 4.35 -2.14 -6.82
CA ILE A 76 3.96 -1.35 -7.98
C ILE A 76 5.01 -1.53 -9.06
N ASP A 77 4.62 -2.10 -10.19
CA ASP A 77 5.40 -2.08 -11.42
C ASP A 77 4.85 -0.99 -12.34
N THR A 78 5.60 0.10 -12.47
CA THR A 78 5.17 1.28 -13.25
C THR A 78 5.14 1.04 -14.75
N ARG A 79 5.65 -0.10 -15.23
CA ARG A 79 5.73 -0.48 -16.66
C ARG A 79 4.89 -1.70 -17.01
N ASP A 80 4.34 -2.41 -16.00
CA ASP A 80 3.57 -3.65 -16.20
C ASP A 80 4.31 -4.66 -17.10
N VAL A 81 5.60 -4.89 -16.82
CA VAL A 81 6.46 -5.76 -17.63
C VAL A 81 6.11 -7.22 -17.39
N LYS A 82 5.49 -7.86 -18.38
CA LYS A 82 5.02 -9.26 -18.27
C LYS A 82 6.12 -10.29 -18.52
N ASP A 83 7.17 -9.93 -19.25
CA ASP A 83 8.21 -10.86 -19.68
C ASP A 83 9.37 -10.97 -18.69
N SER A 84 9.33 -10.26 -17.57
CA SER A 84 10.37 -10.29 -16.55
C SER A 84 9.92 -11.13 -15.36
N HIS A 85 10.69 -12.18 -15.06
CA HIS A 85 10.53 -12.99 -13.84
C HIS A 85 11.29 -12.40 -12.64
N SER A 86 11.89 -11.24 -12.76
CA SER A 86 12.65 -10.58 -11.71
C SER A 86 12.31 -9.10 -11.66
N ALA A 87 12.19 -8.57 -10.45
CA ALA A 87 11.97 -7.15 -10.26
C ALA A 87 13.13 -6.33 -10.84
N ASN A 88 12.79 -5.18 -11.38
CA ASN A 88 13.72 -4.24 -12.01
C ASN A 88 13.48 -2.83 -11.48
N ARG A 89 14.24 -1.84 -12.00
CA ARG A 89 14.17 -0.43 -11.59
C ARG A 89 12.78 0.22 -11.66
N TYR A 90 11.78 -0.43 -12.25
CA TYR A 90 10.39 0.04 -12.34
C TYR A 90 9.49 -0.63 -11.31
N CYS A 91 10.01 -1.61 -10.57
CA CYS A 91 9.29 -2.31 -9.52
C CYS A 91 9.59 -1.66 -8.17
N HIS A 92 8.56 -1.17 -7.50
CA HIS A 92 8.66 -0.49 -6.23
C HIS A 92 7.96 -1.30 -5.15
N HIS A 93 8.56 -1.40 -3.97
CA HIS A 93 7.97 -1.98 -2.78
C HIS A 93 7.90 -0.93 -1.69
N PHE A 94 6.68 -0.64 -1.24
CA PHE A 94 6.42 0.30 -0.15
C PHE A 94 5.74 -0.42 1.01
N PHE A 95 6.03 0.01 2.23
CA PHE A 95 5.29 -0.44 3.40
C PHE A 95 4.77 0.73 4.24
N PHE A 96 3.64 0.50 4.93
CA PHE A 96 2.94 1.50 5.70
C PHE A 96 2.50 0.90 7.03
N LEU A 97 2.88 1.58 8.13
CA LEU A 97 2.52 1.17 9.48
C LEU A 97 1.51 2.16 10.10
N PRO A 98 0.50 1.67 10.83
CA PRO A 98 -0.46 2.54 11.50
C PRO A 98 0.09 3.19 12.78
N GLY A 99 1.39 3.39 12.88
CA GLY A 99 2.12 4.00 13.98
C GLY A 99 3.61 3.76 13.86
N GLY A 100 4.36 4.02 14.92
CA GLY A 100 5.79 3.71 15.03
C GLY A 100 6.70 4.93 14.90
N SER A 101 6.18 6.13 14.58
CA SER A 101 6.96 7.36 14.58
C SER A 101 6.36 8.45 15.47
N GLY A 102 7.08 9.59 15.59
CA GLY A 102 6.73 10.66 16.53
C GLY A 102 7.12 10.32 17.97
N ARG A 103 7.03 11.30 18.88
CA ARG A 103 7.44 11.15 20.28
C ARG A 103 6.66 10.05 21.02
N ASP A 104 5.40 9.85 20.68
CA ASP A 104 4.48 8.90 21.31
C ASP A 104 4.28 7.62 20.48
N GLY A 105 5.03 7.44 19.39
CA GLY A 105 4.91 6.30 18.50
C GLY A 105 3.58 6.21 17.74
N LYS A 106 2.76 7.27 17.76
CA LYS A 106 1.41 7.22 17.16
C LYS A 106 1.33 7.69 15.72
N LYS A 107 2.37 8.39 15.23
CA LYS A 107 2.41 8.84 13.84
C LYS A 107 2.64 7.65 12.91
N PRO A 108 1.94 7.57 11.77
CA PRO A 108 2.15 6.50 10.79
C PRO A 108 3.53 6.60 10.15
N ILE A 109 3.98 5.49 9.60
CA ILE A 109 5.21 5.39 8.80
C ILE A 109 4.79 4.99 7.38
N GLY A 110 5.46 5.57 6.37
CA GLY A 110 5.42 5.13 4.99
C GLY A 110 6.84 5.18 4.43
N ARG A 111 7.33 4.05 3.89
CA ARG A 111 8.69 3.92 3.36
C ARG A 111 8.72 3.05 2.13
N GLN A 112 9.68 3.33 1.26
CA GLN A 112 10.12 2.38 0.25
C GLN A 112 11.15 1.44 0.86
N THR A 113 11.10 0.17 0.45
CA THR A 113 12.10 -0.84 0.81
C THR A 113 12.66 -1.50 -0.45
N SER A 114 13.79 -2.16 -0.33
CA SER A 114 14.36 -2.98 -1.41
C SER A 114 13.50 -4.22 -1.66
N ILE A 115 13.54 -4.69 -2.91
CA ILE A 115 13.00 -6.00 -3.28
C ILE A 115 14.15 -6.98 -3.30
N ASP A 116 14.04 -8.04 -2.51
CA ASP A 116 15.07 -9.09 -2.49
C ASP A 116 15.17 -9.76 -3.87
N LYS A 117 16.38 -10.15 -4.27
CA LYS A 117 16.69 -10.76 -5.57
C LYS A 117 16.26 -9.94 -6.80
N ALA A 118 15.94 -8.65 -6.65
CA ALA A 118 15.72 -7.79 -7.79
C ALA A 118 16.97 -7.71 -8.66
N ARG A 119 16.79 -7.80 -9.98
CA ARG A 119 17.88 -7.60 -10.96
C ARG A 119 18.46 -6.19 -10.86
N GLU A 120 17.61 -5.20 -10.57
CA GLU A 120 17.99 -3.82 -10.38
C GLU A 120 16.99 -3.18 -9.40
N GLN A 121 17.48 -2.51 -8.37
CA GLN A 121 16.61 -1.81 -7.43
C GLN A 121 16.05 -0.52 -8.05
N ALA A 122 14.79 -0.23 -7.72
CA ALA A 122 14.22 1.08 -8.05
C ALA A 122 14.97 2.19 -7.31
N PRO A 123 15.12 3.38 -7.92
CA PRO A 123 15.64 4.54 -7.21
C PRO A 123 14.84 4.80 -5.92
N PRO A 124 15.51 5.23 -4.83
CA PRO A 124 14.82 5.46 -3.57
C PRO A 124 13.84 6.64 -3.66
N CYS A 125 12.64 6.44 -3.14
CA CYS A 125 11.67 7.51 -2.91
C CYS A 125 11.99 8.17 -1.56
N PRO A 126 12.24 9.50 -1.50
CA PRO A 126 12.47 10.19 -0.25
C PRO A 126 11.29 10.01 0.71
N GLU A 127 11.55 9.59 1.95
CA GLU A 127 10.51 9.28 2.95
C GLU A 127 9.60 10.50 3.19
N GLU A 128 10.17 11.70 3.23
CA GLU A 128 9.44 12.97 3.41
C GLU A 128 8.48 13.32 2.27
N SER A 129 8.68 12.73 1.09
CA SER A 129 7.79 12.92 -0.05
C SER A 129 6.57 12.00 -0.03
N ILE A 130 6.63 10.94 0.78
CA ILE A 130 5.52 9.99 0.95
C ILE A 130 4.52 10.57 1.93
N GLY A 131 3.32 10.88 1.44
CA GLY A 131 2.24 11.37 2.30
C GLY A 131 1.53 10.22 3.01
N VAL A 132 1.43 10.26 4.35
CA VAL A 132 0.62 9.32 5.12
C VAL A 132 -0.16 10.05 6.19
N ALA A 133 -1.48 9.87 6.21
CA ALA A 133 -2.35 10.35 7.27
C ALA A 133 -3.13 9.20 7.89
N LEU A 134 -3.25 9.21 9.22
CA LEU A 134 -3.91 8.17 9.99
C LEU A 134 -5.06 8.74 10.81
N ARG A 135 -6.19 8.04 10.81
CA ARG A 135 -7.32 8.28 11.69
C ARG A 135 -7.61 7.03 12.52
N ARG A 136 -7.45 7.11 13.82
CA ARG A 136 -7.84 6.03 14.74
C ARG A 136 -9.36 5.95 14.86
N LEU A 137 -9.88 4.73 14.91
CA LEU A 137 -11.28 4.42 15.20
C LEU A 137 -11.37 3.70 16.54
N LYS A 138 -12.58 3.56 17.09
CA LYS A 138 -12.81 2.80 18.33
C LYS A 138 -12.31 1.35 18.24
N ARG A 139 -12.48 0.73 17.07
CA ARG A 139 -12.01 -0.64 16.78
C ARG A 139 -11.43 -0.68 15.35
N GLY A 140 -10.21 -0.17 15.19
CA GLY A 140 -9.54 -0.14 13.90
C GLY A 140 -8.92 1.21 13.56
N TYR A 141 -8.63 1.40 12.29
CA TYR A 141 -8.06 2.64 11.78
C TYR A 141 -8.41 2.86 10.31
N GLN A 142 -8.23 4.09 9.87
CA GLN A 142 -8.23 4.47 8.47
C GLN A 142 -6.90 5.16 8.17
N MET A 143 -6.39 4.96 6.97
CA MET A 143 -5.13 5.54 6.50
C MET A 143 -5.32 6.05 5.08
N GLU A 144 -4.84 7.26 4.80
CA GLU A 144 -4.66 7.76 3.44
C GLU A 144 -3.19 7.86 3.13
N ILE A 145 -2.82 7.47 1.91
CA ILE A 145 -1.45 7.39 1.43
C ILE A 145 -1.36 8.13 0.10
N ARG A 146 -0.26 8.89 -0.08
CA ARG A 146 0.11 9.49 -1.36
C ARG A 146 1.53 9.09 -1.71
N LEU A 147 1.69 8.46 -2.86
CA LEU A 147 2.97 8.18 -3.49
C LEU A 147 3.17 9.19 -4.62
N PRO A 148 4.18 10.08 -4.55
CA PRO A 148 4.40 11.09 -5.57
C PRO A 148 4.93 10.44 -6.86
N ALA A 149 4.56 10.98 -8.02
CA ALA A 149 5.04 10.53 -9.32
C ALA A 149 6.59 10.51 -9.40
N GLY A 150 7.24 11.55 -8.87
CA GLY A 150 8.71 11.63 -8.81
C GLY A 150 9.38 10.61 -7.88
N GLY A 151 8.63 9.96 -6.99
CA GLY A 151 9.09 8.87 -6.13
C GLY A 151 8.88 7.47 -6.73
N MET A 152 8.29 7.38 -7.90
CA MET A 152 8.04 6.12 -8.59
C MET A 152 8.69 6.17 -9.99
N ASN A 153 9.89 5.62 -10.11
CA ASN A 153 10.61 5.59 -11.37
C ASN A 153 9.75 4.97 -12.48
N GLY A 154 9.64 5.67 -13.61
CA GLY A 154 8.84 5.22 -14.74
C GLY A 154 7.34 5.51 -14.66
N PHE A 155 6.84 6.17 -13.61
CA PHE A 155 5.44 6.53 -13.53
C PHE A 155 5.11 7.71 -14.46
N HIS A 156 4.60 7.39 -15.65
CA HIS A 156 4.18 8.35 -16.68
C HIS A 156 2.78 7.97 -17.20
N PRO A 157 1.70 8.33 -16.50
CA PRO A 157 0.36 7.83 -16.80
C PRO A 157 -0.20 8.28 -18.15
N ARG A 158 0.40 9.32 -18.77
CA ARG A 158 0.05 9.74 -20.15
C ARG A 158 0.67 8.87 -21.23
N GLU A 159 1.80 8.21 -20.92
CA GLU A 159 2.52 7.34 -21.84
C GLU A 159 2.16 5.87 -21.62
N PHE A 160 2.03 5.48 -20.35
CA PHE A 160 1.76 4.10 -19.93
C PHE A 160 0.41 4.02 -19.23
N SER A 161 -0.56 3.41 -19.89
CA SER A 161 -1.94 3.28 -19.41
C SER A 161 -2.14 2.14 -18.40
N ARG A 162 -1.09 1.36 -18.13
CA ARG A 162 -1.13 0.20 -17.23
C ARG A 162 0.01 0.26 -16.23
N LEU A 163 -0.22 -0.33 -15.08
CA LEU A 163 0.78 -0.66 -14.08
C LEU A 163 0.48 -2.03 -13.47
N GLY A 164 1.50 -2.75 -13.10
CA GLY A 164 1.38 -3.92 -12.25
C GLY A 164 1.12 -3.46 -10.80
N PHE A 165 0.27 -4.19 -10.09
CA PHE A 165 -0.09 -3.84 -8.72
C PHE A 165 -0.41 -5.08 -7.90
N ASN A 166 0.15 -5.12 -6.71
CA ASN A 166 -0.25 -6.05 -5.66
C ASN A 166 -0.21 -5.37 -4.30
N TYR A 167 -0.96 -5.88 -3.34
CA TYR A 167 -0.85 -5.48 -1.94
C TYR A 167 -0.94 -6.69 -1.01
N VAL A 168 -0.31 -6.55 0.15
CA VAL A 168 -0.51 -7.43 1.30
C VAL A 168 -0.83 -6.59 2.51
N LEU A 169 -1.94 -6.86 3.16
CA LEU A 169 -2.29 -6.33 4.46
C LEU A 169 -2.10 -7.41 5.51
N ARG A 170 -1.26 -7.15 6.49
CA ARG A 170 -1.07 -7.98 7.68
C ARG A 170 -1.77 -7.33 8.86
N ASP A 171 -2.57 -8.10 9.56
CA ASP A 171 -3.28 -7.69 10.77
C ASP A 171 -3.08 -8.75 11.87
N ILE A 172 -2.53 -8.34 13.01
CA ILE A 172 -2.17 -9.27 14.09
C ILE A 172 -3.39 -9.99 14.72
N ASP A 173 -4.59 -9.43 14.56
CA ASP A 173 -5.80 -10.03 15.08
C ASP A 173 -6.50 -10.94 14.06
N ARG A 174 -6.35 -10.64 12.75
CA ARG A 174 -7.19 -11.23 11.70
C ARG A 174 -6.42 -11.95 10.59
N GLY A 175 -5.08 -11.93 10.63
CA GLY A 175 -4.25 -12.61 9.64
C GLY A 175 -3.87 -11.74 8.44
N VAL A 176 -3.92 -12.28 7.24
CA VAL A 176 -3.40 -11.64 6.04
C VAL A 176 -4.47 -11.54 4.96
N GLN A 177 -4.52 -10.38 4.29
CA GLN A 177 -5.33 -10.14 3.10
C GLN A 177 -4.42 -9.69 1.96
N SER A 178 -4.54 -10.31 0.78
CA SER A 178 -3.71 -10.03 -0.40
C SER A 178 -4.57 -9.76 -1.63
N TRP A 179 -4.01 -9.06 -2.62
CA TRP A 179 -4.59 -8.91 -3.95
C TRP A 179 -4.24 -10.08 -4.87
N ALA A 180 -3.12 -10.75 -4.64
CA ALA A 180 -2.73 -11.90 -5.44
C ALA A 180 -3.60 -13.12 -5.12
N VAL A 181 -4.01 -13.84 -6.17
CA VAL A 181 -4.68 -15.13 -6.05
C VAL A 181 -3.60 -16.20 -5.82
N GLY A 182 -3.37 -16.57 -4.57
CA GLY A 182 -2.43 -17.62 -4.18
C GLY A 182 -2.58 -17.94 -2.70
N ARG A 183 -2.32 -19.19 -2.31
CA ARG A 183 -2.40 -19.61 -0.90
C ARG A 183 -1.37 -18.93 -0.01
N ASP A 184 -0.24 -18.54 -0.60
CA ASP A 184 0.82 -17.84 0.10
C ASP A 184 0.91 -16.41 -0.41
N PRO A 185 0.78 -15.39 0.48
CA PRO A 185 1.12 -14.02 0.11
C PRO A 185 2.57 -14.00 -0.35
N PRO A 186 2.95 -13.12 -1.29
CA PRO A 186 4.34 -12.98 -1.67
C PRO A 186 5.17 -12.78 -0.40
N LEU A 187 6.13 -13.66 -0.18
CA LEU A 187 7.06 -13.53 0.92
C LEU A 187 7.82 -12.21 0.72
N VAL A 188 8.27 -11.61 1.81
CA VAL A 188 9.09 -10.37 1.79
C VAL A 188 10.30 -10.51 0.85
N HIS A 189 10.65 -11.73 0.53
CA HIS A 189 11.81 -12.14 -0.26
C HIS A 189 11.46 -12.71 -1.65
N ASP A 190 10.17 -12.77 -2.02
CA ASP A 190 9.75 -13.33 -3.33
C ASP A 190 8.73 -12.36 -3.95
N PRO A 191 9.08 -11.64 -5.05
CA PRO A 191 8.18 -10.72 -5.72
C PRO A 191 7.04 -11.42 -6.46
#